data_ebc80bf0c74c0c7aaa5edd6118a9f7ca
#
_entry.id   ebc80bf0c74c0c7aaa5edd6118a9f7ca
#
_cell.length_a   1.000
_cell.length_b   1.000
_cell.length_c   1.000
_cell.angle_alpha   90.00
_cell.angle_beta   90.00
_cell.angle_gamma   90.00
#
_symmetry.space_group_name_H-M   'P 1'
#
loop_
_entity.id
_entity.type
_entity.pdbx_description
1 polymer ?
#
loop_
_entity_poly.entity_id
_entity_poly.type
_entity_poly.pdbx_seq_one_letter_code
_entity_poly.pdbx_strand_id
1 'polypeptide(L)'
;MLFIVFSIIIVMLIGLIVLELYMPDIELVKEALVQGAGSSKMTYIVHLNENPVTQERQMEQGKYYLKPFVDYIDVDCSFVLDTNLDAGFVLQDKIDVVLVSQVGTDEEVKVIWEKASTEAPLQEAASTGRSIQSARSIRLRFESYDALVNSLIDEYDLVTDYVIKVVYNVSVMIDYNGRVHEEKFSSYITIPFTNPIIQMSGQPESARDVAIEQDVEHSAAPDLSLLVLYGAAIVVCIGIILILRLKTKSLVREDAYAQKVADIFKEYGNRLAGLSEALFYQS
;
A
#
# COMPACT_ATOMS: atom_id res chain seq x y z
N MET A 1 -33.57 -22.66 39.17
CA MET A 1 -32.14 -22.50 38.82
C MET A 1 -31.94 -22.17 37.33
N LEU A 2 -32.49 -22.91 36.39
CA LEU A 2 -32.34 -22.67 34.94
C LEU A 2 -32.81 -21.27 34.48
N PHE A 3 -33.89 -20.75 34.99
CA PHE A 3 -34.39 -19.39 34.70
C PHE A 3 -33.37 -18.29 35.01
N ILE A 4 -32.71 -18.41 36.14
CA ILE A 4 -31.69 -17.43 36.55
C ILE A 4 -30.52 -17.44 35.59
N VAL A 5 -30.07 -18.62 35.16
CA VAL A 5 -28.97 -18.78 34.22
C VAL A 5 -29.28 -18.11 32.88
N PHE A 6 -30.44 -18.38 32.27
CA PHE A 6 -30.82 -17.76 31.00
C PHE A 6 -31.04 -16.25 31.13
N SER A 7 -31.56 -15.76 32.27
CA SER A 7 -31.66 -14.31 32.48
C SER A 7 -30.32 -13.63 32.58
N ILE A 8 -29.31 -14.24 33.18
CA ILE A 8 -27.93 -13.72 33.24
C ILE A 8 -27.32 -13.69 31.84
N ILE A 9 -27.54 -14.76 31.06
CA ILE A 9 -27.03 -14.81 29.66
C ILE A 9 -27.64 -13.68 28.81
N ILE A 10 -28.93 -13.42 28.93
CA ILE A 10 -29.60 -12.32 28.20
C ILE A 10 -29.00 -10.96 28.59
N VAL A 11 -28.80 -10.71 29.88
CA VAL A 11 -28.19 -9.46 30.35
C VAL A 11 -26.76 -9.30 29.81
N MET A 12 -26.00 -10.38 29.82
CA MET A 12 -24.63 -10.39 29.26
C MET A 12 -24.63 -10.09 27.75
N LEU A 13 -25.52 -10.71 26.97
CA LEU A 13 -25.66 -10.46 25.55
C LEU A 13 -26.08 -9.02 25.21
N ILE A 14 -27.00 -8.45 26.02
CA ILE A 14 -27.37 -7.03 25.89
C ILE A 14 -26.17 -6.14 26.22
N GLY A 15 -25.38 -6.48 27.23
CA GLY A 15 -24.14 -5.77 27.56
C GLY A 15 -23.13 -5.78 26.43
N LEU A 16 -22.96 -6.92 25.74
CA LEU A 16 -22.09 -7.04 24.57
C LEU A 16 -22.59 -6.19 23.39
N ILE A 17 -23.91 -6.18 23.12
CA ILE A 17 -24.49 -5.31 22.09
C ILE A 17 -24.24 -3.83 22.40
N VAL A 18 -24.42 -3.43 23.65
CA VAL A 18 -24.18 -2.04 24.09
C VAL A 18 -22.69 -1.70 23.92
N LEU A 19 -21.80 -2.61 24.27
CA LEU A 19 -20.36 -2.41 24.17
C LEU A 19 -19.94 -2.25 22.70
N GLU A 20 -20.46 -3.07 21.80
CA GLU A 20 -20.22 -2.98 20.36
C GLU A 20 -20.73 -1.67 19.74
N LEU A 21 -21.88 -1.17 20.21
CA LEU A 21 -22.47 0.08 19.71
C LEU A 21 -21.79 1.34 20.24
N TYR A 22 -21.31 1.33 21.50
CA TYR A 22 -20.76 2.52 22.16
C TYR A 22 -19.24 2.55 22.23
N MET A 23 -18.56 1.43 22.01
CA MET A 23 -17.12 1.32 21.96
C MET A 23 -16.70 0.62 20.65
N PRO A 24 -16.97 1.25 19.50
CA PRO A 24 -16.54 0.67 18.22
C PRO A 24 -15.01 0.56 18.18
N ASP A 25 -14.53 -0.46 17.49
CA ASP A 25 -13.10 -0.60 17.24
C ASP A 25 -12.57 0.62 16.49
N ILE A 26 -11.36 1.06 16.86
CA ILE A 26 -10.66 2.14 16.18
C ILE A 26 -9.82 1.50 15.09
N GLU A 27 -10.14 1.83 13.84
CA GLU A 27 -9.35 1.44 12.69
C GLU A 27 -8.48 2.63 12.25
N LEU A 28 -7.16 2.39 12.14
CA LEU A 28 -6.23 3.37 11.58
C LEU A 28 -6.31 3.30 10.06
N VAL A 29 -6.91 4.31 9.46
CA VAL A 29 -7.01 4.45 8.01
C VAL A 29 -6.00 5.50 7.55
N LYS A 30 -5.22 5.15 6.53
CA LYS A 30 -4.29 6.09 5.92
C LYS A 30 -5.03 7.02 4.99
N GLU A 31 -5.08 8.29 5.34
CA GLU A 31 -5.61 9.34 4.48
C GLU A 31 -4.48 10.15 3.85
N ALA A 32 -4.54 10.35 2.54
CA ALA A 32 -3.60 11.18 1.85
C ALA A 32 -3.90 12.67 2.11
N LEU A 33 -2.98 13.34 2.82
CA LEU A 33 -3.06 14.78 3.10
C LEU A 33 -2.70 15.60 1.86
N VAL A 34 -1.61 15.23 1.19
CA VAL A 34 -1.14 15.85 -0.04
C VAL A 34 -0.98 14.75 -1.07
N GLN A 35 -1.50 14.98 -2.24
CA GLN A 35 -1.33 14.11 -3.40
C GLN A 35 -0.64 14.89 -4.51
N GLY A 36 0.23 14.24 -5.24
CA GLY A 36 0.96 14.85 -6.34
C GLY A 36 1.40 13.82 -7.36
N ALA A 37 1.96 14.31 -8.45
CA ALA A 37 2.60 13.49 -9.47
C ALA A 37 3.98 14.06 -9.79
N GLY A 38 5.00 13.21 -9.70
CA GLY A 38 6.37 13.54 -10.03
C GLY A 38 6.80 12.84 -11.32
N SER A 39 7.53 13.57 -12.16
CA SER A 39 8.04 13.06 -13.43
C SER A 39 9.48 13.55 -13.67
N SER A 40 10.37 12.60 -13.93
CA SER A 40 11.74 12.83 -14.37
C SER A 40 11.87 12.36 -15.81
N LYS A 41 12.42 13.19 -16.69
CA LYS A 41 12.54 12.91 -18.12
C LYS A 41 13.90 13.30 -18.64
N MET A 42 14.47 12.44 -19.50
CA MET A 42 15.71 12.68 -20.23
C MET A 42 15.44 12.66 -21.74
N THR A 43 16.00 13.61 -22.44
CA THR A 43 16.03 13.66 -23.91
C THR A 43 17.44 13.89 -24.37
N TYR A 44 17.74 13.56 -25.63
CA TYR A 44 19.08 13.78 -26.18
C TYR A 44 19.06 14.16 -27.65
N ILE A 45 20.09 14.89 -28.06
CA ILE A 45 20.37 15.23 -29.46
C ILE A 45 21.81 14.80 -29.76
N VAL A 46 21.99 14.07 -30.84
CA VAL A 46 23.30 13.62 -31.31
C VAL A 46 23.83 14.57 -32.36
N HIS A 47 24.98 15.17 -32.10
CA HIS A 47 25.67 16.05 -33.04
C HIS A 47 26.70 15.26 -33.84
N LEU A 48 26.74 15.50 -35.15
CA LEU A 48 27.60 14.78 -36.08
C LEU A 48 28.68 15.67 -36.67
N ASN A 49 29.86 15.10 -36.81
CA ASN A 49 30.93 15.66 -37.62
C ASN A 49 30.55 15.68 -39.11
N GLU A 50 31.27 16.45 -39.91
CA GLU A 50 31.17 16.34 -41.38
C GLU A 50 31.49 14.93 -41.81
N ASN A 51 30.58 14.33 -42.55
CA ASN A 51 30.73 12.95 -43.00
C ASN A 51 30.15 12.75 -44.41
N PRO A 52 30.62 11.73 -45.15
CA PRO A 52 30.18 11.49 -46.53
C PRO A 52 28.81 10.82 -46.65
N VAL A 53 28.17 10.43 -45.52
CA VAL A 53 26.95 9.62 -45.51
C VAL A 53 25.69 10.47 -45.40
N THR A 54 25.76 11.55 -44.63
CA THR A 54 24.60 12.44 -44.43
C THR A 54 25.02 13.90 -44.36
N GLN A 55 24.13 14.77 -44.82
CA GLN A 55 24.28 16.22 -44.67
C GLN A 55 23.73 16.75 -43.36
N GLU A 56 23.02 15.90 -42.60
CA GLU A 56 22.48 16.26 -41.30
C GLU A 56 23.62 16.47 -40.29
N ARG A 57 23.57 17.56 -39.57
CA ARG A 57 24.53 17.90 -38.49
C ARG A 57 24.03 17.46 -37.13
N GLN A 58 22.75 17.16 -37.04
CA GLN A 58 22.06 16.75 -35.80
C GLN A 58 21.06 15.65 -36.09
N MET A 59 20.96 14.70 -35.18
CA MET A 59 19.98 13.63 -35.23
C MET A 59 19.22 13.56 -33.89
N GLU A 60 17.91 13.42 -34.03
CA GLU A 60 17.02 13.28 -32.87
C GLU A 60 17.14 11.89 -32.27
N GLN A 61 16.59 11.74 -31.03
CA GLN A 61 16.55 10.49 -30.29
C GLN A 61 15.84 9.34 -31.04
N GLY A 62 16.20 8.09 -30.67
CA GLY A 62 15.54 6.88 -31.18
C GLY A 62 16.05 6.38 -32.54
N LYS A 63 17.09 7.01 -33.10
CA LYS A 63 17.74 6.57 -34.34
C LYS A 63 18.97 5.69 -34.07
N TYR A 64 19.52 5.11 -35.13
CA TYR A 64 20.83 4.47 -35.12
C TYR A 64 21.89 5.49 -35.56
N TYR A 65 23.01 5.54 -34.85
CA TYR A 65 24.08 6.48 -35.08
C TYR A 65 25.38 5.72 -35.41
N LEU A 66 26.15 6.21 -36.35
CA LEU A 66 27.47 5.67 -36.62
C LEU A 66 28.48 6.37 -35.69
N LYS A 67 29.05 5.62 -34.72
CA LYS A 67 29.96 6.15 -33.71
C LYS A 67 31.08 7.04 -34.27
N PRO A 68 31.78 6.69 -35.39
CA PRO A 68 32.85 7.51 -35.95
C PRO A 68 32.40 8.90 -36.39
N PHE A 69 31.11 9.11 -36.62
CA PHE A 69 30.57 10.39 -37.05
C PHE A 69 29.97 11.21 -35.90
N VAL A 70 29.86 10.64 -34.71
CA VAL A 70 29.36 11.37 -33.53
C VAL A 70 30.45 12.29 -33.02
N ASP A 71 30.15 13.57 -32.91
CA ASP A 71 31.00 14.58 -32.28
C ASP A 71 30.73 14.61 -30.77
N TYR A 72 29.50 14.93 -30.42
CA TYR A 72 29.04 14.91 -29.03
C TYR A 72 27.53 14.66 -28.95
N ILE A 73 27.07 14.37 -27.72
CA ILE A 73 25.66 14.20 -27.42
C ILE A 73 25.28 15.22 -26.36
N ASP A 74 24.32 16.07 -26.67
CA ASP A 74 23.67 16.90 -25.66
C ASP A 74 22.54 16.10 -25.02
N VAL A 75 22.56 15.98 -23.71
CA VAL A 75 21.55 15.29 -22.92
C VAL A 75 20.85 16.32 -22.01
N ASP A 76 19.54 16.47 -22.22
CA ASP A 76 18.69 17.36 -21.43
C ASP A 76 17.87 16.53 -20.45
N CYS A 77 17.94 16.91 -19.17
CA CYS A 77 17.23 16.30 -18.08
C CYS A 77 16.25 17.30 -17.51
N SER A 78 15.03 16.89 -17.26
CA SER A 78 13.99 17.71 -16.63
C SER A 78 13.27 16.92 -15.54
N PHE A 79 12.88 17.63 -14.52
CA PHE A 79 12.06 17.11 -13.45
C PHE A 79 10.94 18.09 -13.14
N VAL A 80 9.73 17.55 -12.90
CA VAL A 80 8.56 18.33 -12.46
C VAL A 80 7.83 17.49 -11.40
N LEU A 81 7.47 18.14 -10.32
CA LEU A 81 6.56 17.62 -9.31
C LEU A 81 5.44 18.61 -9.09
N ASP A 82 4.22 18.17 -9.27
CA ASP A 82 3.01 18.94 -9.00
C ASP A 82 2.23 18.32 -7.84
N THR A 83 1.68 19.13 -6.96
CA THR A 83 0.86 18.72 -5.83
C THR A 83 -0.50 19.42 -5.83
N ASN A 84 -1.49 18.80 -5.22
CA ASN A 84 -2.85 19.35 -5.11
C ASN A 84 -2.96 20.51 -4.09
N LEU A 85 -2.01 20.62 -3.14
CA LEU A 85 -1.95 21.64 -2.10
C LEU A 85 -0.58 22.31 -2.08
N ASP A 86 -0.52 23.50 -1.50
CA ASP A 86 0.74 24.22 -1.31
C ASP A 86 1.59 23.50 -0.25
N ALA A 87 2.84 23.18 -0.59
CA ALA A 87 3.81 22.54 0.27
C ALA A 87 5.18 23.21 0.17
N GLY A 88 6.05 22.97 1.13
CA GLY A 88 7.47 23.31 1.04
C GLY A 88 8.21 22.20 0.29
N PHE A 89 9.11 22.57 -0.61
CA PHE A 89 9.92 21.62 -1.38
C PHE A 89 11.39 21.93 -1.20
N VAL A 90 12.20 20.86 -1.04
CA VAL A 90 13.65 20.90 -1.20
C VAL A 90 14.01 19.84 -2.23
N LEU A 91 14.45 20.26 -3.39
CA LEU A 91 14.82 19.41 -4.50
C LEU A 91 16.34 19.35 -4.60
N GLN A 92 16.87 18.16 -4.71
CA GLN A 92 18.28 17.88 -4.96
C GLN A 92 18.39 17.04 -6.22
N ASP A 93 19.16 17.49 -7.20
CA ASP A 93 19.39 16.74 -8.41
C ASP A 93 20.89 16.66 -8.79
N LYS A 94 21.24 15.60 -9.48
CA LYS A 94 22.58 15.40 -10.05
C LYS A 94 22.54 14.54 -11.29
N ILE A 95 23.54 14.72 -12.18
CA ILE A 95 23.75 13.85 -13.34
C ILE A 95 25.11 13.18 -13.19
N ASP A 96 25.08 11.87 -13.09
CA ASP A 96 26.25 11.02 -13.09
C ASP A 96 26.41 10.33 -14.45
N VAL A 97 27.65 10.28 -14.98
CA VAL A 97 28.00 9.50 -16.15
C VAL A 97 28.88 8.36 -15.71
N VAL A 98 28.45 7.14 -15.99
CA VAL A 98 29.12 5.92 -15.55
C VAL A 98 29.59 5.15 -16.77
N LEU A 99 30.91 4.98 -16.89
CA LEU A 99 31.50 4.03 -17.85
C LEU A 99 31.46 2.65 -17.17
N VAL A 100 30.80 1.71 -17.82
CA VAL A 100 30.60 0.34 -17.34
C VAL A 100 31.29 -0.63 -18.29
N SER A 101 32.12 -1.52 -17.75
CA SER A 101 32.63 -2.69 -18.45
C SER A 101 31.76 -3.88 -18.07
N GLN A 102 31.23 -4.58 -19.06
CA GLN A 102 30.33 -5.68 -18.88
C GLN A 102 30.61 -6.85 -19.80
N VAL A 103 30.17 -8.03 -19.40
CA VAL A 103 30.24 -9.27 -20.20
C VAL A 103 28.91 -9.99 -20.11
N GLY A 104 28.46 -10.55 -21.18
CA GLY A 104 27.23 -11.34 -21.26
C GLY A 104 26.36 -10.97 -22.43
N THR A 105 25.23 -11.65 -22.53
CA THR A 105 24.20 -11.37 -23.53
C THR A 105 23.02 -10.67 -22.85
N ASP A 106 22.07 -10.16 -23.64
CA ASP A 106 20.92 -9.36 -23.18
C ASP A 106 20.14 -9.97 -21.97
N GLU A 107 20.23 -11.30 -21.78
CA GLU A 107 19.53 -12.00 -20.71
C GLU A 107 20.32 -12.08 -19.37
N GLU A 108 21.68 -12.05 -19.46
CA GLU A 108 22.54 -12.14 -18.28
C GLU A 108 23.79 -11.26 -18.46
N VAL A 109 23.65 -9.98 -18.14
CA VAL A 109 24.75 -9.01 -18.17
C VAL A 109 25.42 -8.97 -16.81
N LYS A 110 26.74 -9.21 -16.77
CA LYS A 110 27.56 -9.09 -15.55
C LYS A 110 28.49 -7.88 -15.69
N VAL A 111 28.34 -6.94 -14.75
CA VAL A 111 29.26 -5.81 -14.62
C VAL A 111 30.58 -6.30 -14.05
N ILE A 112 31.68 -5.99 -14.75
CA ILE A 112 33.05 -6.32 -14.31
C ILE A 112 33.57 -5.19 -13.44
N TRP A 113 33.48 -3.96 -13.94
CA TRP A 113 33.81 -2.76 -13.18
C TRP A 113 33.02 -1.56 -13.72
N GLU A 114 32.98 -0.51 -12.92
CA GLU A 114 32.38 0.75 -13.28
C GLU A 114 33.24 1.94 -12.80
N LYS A 115 33.21 3.03 -13.56
CA LYS A 115 33.84 4.28 -13.21
C LYS A 115 32.84 5.40 -13.39
N ALA A 116 32.36 5.94 -12.28
CA ALA A 116 31.46 7.07 -12.28
C ALA A 116 32.22 8.39 -12.33
N SER A 117 31.72 9.34 -13.11
CA SER A 117 32.07 10.75 -13.03
C SER A 117 30.80 11.57 -12.88
N THR A 118 30.85 12.62 -12.07
CA THR A 118 29.72 13.53 -11.90
C THR A 118 29.89 14.71 -12.83
N GLU A 119 29.15 14.70 -13.95
CA GLU A 119 29.23 15.76 -14.98
C GLU A 119 28.43 17.01 -14.56
N ALA A 120 27.32 16.81 -13.85
CA ALA A 120 26.59 17.90 -13.22
C ALA A 120 26.47 17.62 -11.70
N PRO A 121 27.22 18.38 -10.88
CA PRO A 121 27.26 18.18 -9.44
C PRO A 121 25.88 18.44 -8.81
N LEU A 122 25.70 17.96 -7.58
CA LEU A 122 24.48 18.12 -6.83
C LEU A 122 24.09 19.61 -6.79
N GLN A 123 22.87 19.88 -7.23
CA GLN A 123 22.23 21.18 -7.09
C GLN A 123 21.06 21.05 -6.15
N GLU A 124 20.89 22.06 -5.31
CA GLU A 124 19.76 22.15 -4.41
C GLU A 124 18.93 23.38 -4.74
N ALA A 125 17.61 23.19 -4.78
CA ALA A 125 16.64 24.26 -4.95
C ALA A 125 15.53 24.09 -3.92
N ALA A 126 15.09 25.19 -3.31
CA ALA A 126 13.97 25.20 -2.38
C ALA A 126 12.88 26.13 -2.89
N SER A 127 11.64 25.69 -2.78
CA SER A 127 10.46 26.50 -3.14
C SER A 127 9.28 26.18 -2.24
N THR A 128 8.27 27.05 -2.26
CA THR A 128 6.99 26.83 -1.61
C THR A 128 5.88 27.09 -2.63
N GLY A 129 4.91 26.22 -2.71
CA GLY A 129 3.81 26.31 -3.67
C GLY A 129 3.26 24.94 -4.01
N ARG A 130 2.71 24.82 -5.21
CA ARG A 130 2.11 23.56 -5.71
C ARG A 130 3.02 22.79 -6.67
N SER A 131 4.13 23.37 -7.05
CA SER A 131 5.05 22.69 -7.96
C SER A 131 6.50 23.08 -7.70
N ILE A 132 7.40 22.15 -8.03
CA ILE A 132 8.82 22.39 -8.15
C ILE A 132 9.32 21.72 -9.42
N GLN A 133 10.28 22.38 -10.08
CA GLN A 133 10.87 21.89 -11.33
C GLN A 133 12.39 22.10 -11.36
N SER A 134 13.07 21.24 -12.09
CA SER A 134 14.48 21.39 -12.41
C SER A 134 14.71 21.07 -13.89
N ALA A 135 15.67 21.77 -14.49
CA ALA A 135 16.15 21.48 -15.84
C ALA A 135 17.69 21.56 -15.85
N ARG A 136 18.33 20.51 -16.32
CA ARG A 136 19.78 20.35 -16.40
C ARG A 136 20.17 19.84 -17.77
N SER A 137 21.32 20.23 -18.25
CA SER A 137 21.89 19.65 -19.47
C SER A 137 23.38 19.35 -19.29
N ILE A 138 23.83 18.32 -19.95
CA ILE A 138 25.24 17.96 -20.06
C ILE A 138 25.60 17.71 -21.51
N ARG A 139 26.89 17.92 -21.84
CA ARG A 139 27.46 17.57 -23.11
C ARG A 139 28.44 16.42 -22.97
N LEU A 140 28.10 15.30 -23.58
CA LEU A 140 28.91 14.09 -23.55
C LEU A 140 29.79 14.02 -24.78
N ARG A 141 31.14 14.14 -24.60
CA ARG A 141 32.14 13.95 -25.65
C ARG A 141 32.79 12.60 -25.52
N PHE A 142 32.92 11.87 -26.62
CA PHE A 142 33.45 10.51 -26.60
C PHE A 142 34.97 10.42 -26.47
N GLU A 143 35.70 11.47 -26.84
CA GLU A 143 37.17 11.46 -26.86
C GLU A 143 37.82 10.99 -25.53
N SER A 144 37.34 11.47 -24.41
CA SER A 144 37.88 11.09 -23.11
C SER A 144 37.60 9.64 -22.75
N TYR A 145 36.46 9.11 -23.15
CA TYR A 145 36.07 7.72 -22.92
C TYR A 145 36.81 6.78 -23.89
N ASP A 146 36.97 7.18 -25.17
CA ASP A 146 37.77 6.44 -26.15
C ASP A 146 39.22 6.31 -25.69
N ALA A 147 39.83 7.40 -25.20
CA ALA A 147 41.20 7.36 -24.69
C ALA A 147 41.34 6.39 -23.50
N LEU A 148 40.36 6.41 -22.56
CA LEU A 148 40.39 5.51 -21.43
C LEU A 148 40.19 4.04 -21.85
N VAL A 149 39.18 3.76 -22.66
CA VAL A 149 38.88 2.40 -23.12
C VAL A 149 40.05 1.84 -23.96
N ASN A 150 40.63 2.62 -24.87
CA ASN A 150 41.77 2.20 -25.63
C ASN A 150 42.98 1.90 -24.75
N SER A 151 43.24 2.72 -23.70
CA SER A 151 44.34 2.43 -22.78
C SER A 151 44.10 1.12 -21.99
N LEU A 152 42.88 0.80 -21.63
CA LEU A 152 42.55 -0.46 -20.97
C LEU A 152 42.71 -1.67 -21.87
N ILE A 153 42.39 -1.53 -23.16
CA ILE A 153 42.59 -2.58 -24.16
C ILE A 153 44.07 -2.78 -24.44
N ASP A 154 44.81 -1.69 -24.70
CA ASP A 154 46.20 -1.75 -25.11
C ASP A 154 47.17 -2.18 -23.98
N GLU A 155 46.92 -1.71 -22.74
CA GLU A 155 47.80 -2.00 -21.59
C GLU A 155 47.45 -3.31 -20.88
N TYR A 156 46.17 -3.68 -20.86
CA TYR A 156 45.66 -4.78 -20.00
C TYR A 156 44.94 -5.87 -20.79
N ASP A 157 44.83 -5.76 -22.12
CA ASP A 157 44.07 -6.68 -22.99
C ASP A 157 42.62 -6.90 -22.54
N LEU A 158 42.00 -5.86 -21.94
CA LEU A 158 40.64 -5.90 -21.46
C LEU A 158 39.63 -5.66 -22.58
N VAL A 159 39.44 -6.68 -23.39
CA VAL A 159 38.42 -6.67 -24.47
C VAL A 159 37.08 -7.10 -23.91
N THR A 160 36.24 -6.13 -23.56
CA THR A 160 34.88 -6.33 -22.98
C THR A 160 33.91 -5.39 -23.67
N ASP A 161 32.61 -5.57 -23.38
CA ASP A 161 31.62 -4.60 -23.81
C ASP A 161 31.63 -3.38 -22.88
N TYR A 162 31.89 -2.22 -23.45
CA TYR A 162 31.81 -0.96 -22.71
C TYR A 162 30.53 -0.24 -23.07
N VAL A 163 29.85 0.26 -22.03
CA VAL A 163 28.66 1.10 -22.16
C VAL A 163 28.83 2.36 -21.30
N ILE A 164 28.33 3.48 -21.81
CA ILE A 164 28.21 4.72 -21.04
C ILE A 164 26.78 4.82 -20.57
N LYS A 165 26.58 4.91 -19.26
CA LYS A 165 25.28 5.10 -18.65
C LYS A 165 25.19 6.51 -18.08
N VAL A 166 24.29 7.32 -18.62
CA VAL A 166 23.95 8.65 -18.07
C VAL A 166 22.78 8.48 -17.13
N VAL A 167 22.94 8.87 -15.87
CA VAL A 167 21.95 8.69 -14.83
C VAL A 167 21.57 10.05 -14.24
N TYR A 168 20.31 10.39 -14.33
CA TYR A 168 19.73 11.58 -13.70
C TYR A 168 19.00 11.15 -12.44
N ASN A 169 19.52 11.53 -11.28
CA ASN A 169 18.96 11.25 -9.97
C ASN A 169 18.40 12.52 -9.37
N VAL A 170 17.16 12.43 -8.92
CA VAL A 170 16.43 13.51 -8.25
C VAL A 170 15.91 12.99 -6.92
N SER A 171 16.20 13.73 -5.85
CA SER A 171 15.57 13.56 -4.53
C SER A 171 14.79 14.82 -4.21
N VAL A 172 13.53 14.66 -3.85
CA VAL A 172 12.69 15.77 -3.43
C VAL A 172 12.12 15.50 -2.05
N MET A 173 12.35 16.43 -1.13
CA MET A 173 11.72 16.47 0.18
C MET A 173 10.51 17.38 0.10
N ILE A 174 9.36 16.89 0.55
CA ILE A 174 8.08 17.60 0.56
C ILE A 174 7.71 17.81 2.02
N ASP A 175 7.58 19.07 2.44
CA ASP A 175 7.16 19.45 3.79
C ASP A 175 5.73 20.02 3.74
N TYR A 176 4.83 19.34 4.42
CA TYR A 176 3.47 19.82 4.62
C TYR A 176 3.12 19.81 6.11
N ASN A 177 2.96 21.00 6.69
CA ASN A 177 2.65 21.21 8.11
C ASN A 177 3.65 20.52 9.07
N GLY A 178 4.96 20.53 8.73
CA GLY A 178 6.02 19.92 9.53
C GLY A 178 6.16 18.40 9.34
N ARG A 179 5.43 17.82 8.40
CA ARG A 179 5.61 16.43 7.97
C ARG A 179 6.45 16.40 6.71
N VAL A 180 7.61 15.78 6.81
CA VAL A 180 8.56 15.69 5.71
C VAL A 180 8.48 14.29 5.09
N HIS A 181 8.32 14.25 3.78
CA HIS A 181 8.35 13.03 2.98
C HIS A 181 9.39 13.16 1.89
N GLU A 182 10.25 12.15 1.74
CA GLU A 182 11.30 12.11 0.72
C GLU A 182 10.90 11.16 -0.41
N GLU A 183 10.98 11.65 -1.66
CA GLU A 183 10.79 10.88 -2.87
C GLU A 183 12.02 10.93 -3.76
N LYS A 184 12.33 9.79 -4.40
CA LYS A 184 13.51 9.65 -5.26
C LYS A 184 13.08 9.20 -6.64
N PHE A 185 13.52 9.93 -7.66
CA PHE A 185 13.32 9.60 -9.06
C PHE A 185 14.68 9.33 -9.70
N SER A 186 14.72 8.33 -10.57
CA SER A 186 15.92 8.03 -11.34
C SER A 186 15.53 7.67 -12.77
N SER A 187 16.10 8.37 -13.70
CA SER A 187 16.01 8.05 -15.13
C SER A 187 17.42 7.87 -15.71
N TYR A 188 17.56 7.06 -16.75
CA TYR A 188 18.85 6.79 -17.33
C TYR A 188 18.78 6.47 -18.82
N ILE A 189 19.90 6.77 -19.49
CA ILE A 189 20.16 6.40 -20.89
C ILE A 189 21.44 5.59 -20.93
N THR A 190 21.44 4.49 -21.69
CA THR A 190 22.59 3.62 -21.90
C THR A 190 23.03 3.73 -23.34
N ILE A 191 24.32 3.99 -23.55
CA ILE A 191 24.98 4.19 -24.84
C ILE A 191 25.97 3.05 -25.01
N PRO A 192 25.75 2.09 -25.93
CA PRO A 192 26.74 1.05 -26.26
C PRO A 192 27.96 1.72 -26.88
N PHE A 193 29.11 1.59 -26.21
CA PHE A 193 30.29 2.37 -26.55
C PHE A 193 31.29 1.60 -27.44
N THR A 194 31.36 0.29 -27.31
CA THR A 194 32.23 -0.58 -28.07
C THR A 194 31.77 -0.75 -29.53
N ASN A 195 30.46 -0.68 -29.75
CA ASN A 195 29.86 -0.94 -31.04
C ASN A 195 30.05 0.25 -32.02
N PRO A 196 30.36 -0.01 -33.32
CA PRO A 196 30.44 1.05 -34.31
C PRO A 196 29.06 1.68 -34.62
N ILE A 197 27.97 0.97 -34.33
CA ILE A 197 26.60 1.46 -34.47
C ILE A 197 26.03 1.63 -33.06
N ILE A 198 25.61 2.83 -32.75
CA ILE A 198 25.01 3.19 -31.45
C ILE A 198 23.51 3.19 -31.61
N GLN A 199 22.84 2.43 -30.76
CA GLN A 199 21.41 2.57 -30.48
C GLN A 199 21.26 2.76 -28.97
N MET A 200 20.81 3.92 -28.57
CA MET A 200 20.64 4.23 -27.16
C MET A 200 19.40 3.52 -26.62
N SER A 201 19.52 3.01 -25.40
CA SER A 201 18.47 2.31 -24.66
C SER A 201 18.36 2.85 -23.24
N GLY A 202 17.53 2.26 -22.39
CA GLY A 202 17.41 2.61 -20.99
C GLY A 202 15.99 2.99 -20.61
N GLN A 203 15.86 3.68 -19.49
CA GLN A 203 14.60 4.20 -18.96
C GLN A 203 14.70 5.73 -18.86
N PRO A 204 14.48 6.46 -19.97
CA PRO A 204 14.65 7.90 -20.02
C PRO A 204 13.53 8.66 -19.27
N GLU A 205 12.50 7.99 -18.86
CA GLU A 205 11.36 8.59 -18.13
C GLU A 205 11.01 7.75 -16.89
N SER A 206 10.77 8.46 -15.79
CA SER A 206 10.29 7.86 -14.54
C SER A 206 9.21 8.76 -13.96
N ALA A 207 7.98 8.26 -13.93
CA ALA A 207 6.83 8.99 -13.39
C ALA A 207 6.13 8.15 -12.33
N ARG A 208 5.68 8.80 -11.26
CA ARG A 208 4.89 8.16 -10.22
C ARG A 208 4.08 9.16 -9.42
N ASP A 209 3.03 8.65 -8.81
CA ASP A 209 2.24 9.41 -7.85
C ASP A 209 2.99 9.48 -6.51
N VAL A 210 2.81 10.62 -5.84
CA VAL A 210 3.39 10.92 -4.53
C VAL A 210 2.26 11.26 -3.59
N ALA A 211 2.30 10.71 -2.37
CA ALA A 211 1.31 11.02 -1.35
C ALA A 211 1.96 11.17 0.02
N ILE A 212 1.64 12.23 0.73
CA ILE A 212 1.90 12.33 2.17
C ILE A 212 0.67 11.80 2.89
N GLU A 213 0.83 10.66 3.56
CA GLU A 213 -0.25 9.99 4.27
C GLU A 213 -0.26 10.36 5.76
N GLN A 214 -1.45 10.37 6.32
CA GLN A 214 -1.68 10.46 7.75
C GLN A 214 -2.53 9.29 8.21
N ASP A 215 -2.14 8.68 9.33
CA ASP A 215 -3.00 7.76 10.02
C ASP A 215 -4.11 8.56 10.73
N VAL A 216 -5.34 8.34 10.31
CA VAL A 216 -6.54 8.94 10.91
C VAL A 216 -7.32 7.83 11.61
N GLU A 217 -7.64 8.07 12.88
CA GLU A 217 -8.48 7.15 13.65
C GLU A 217 -9.92 7.25 13.14
N HIS A 218 -10.38 6.22 12.45
CA HIS A 218 -11.77 6.06 12.08
C HIS A 218 -12.45 5.10 13.05
N SER A 219 -13.59 5.50 13.53
CA SER A 219 -14.48 4.62 14.27
C SER A 219 -15.03 3.57 13.31
N ALA A 220 -14.63 2.33 13.45
CA ALA A 220 -15.17 1.25 12.61
C ALA A 220 -16.69 1.16 12.80
N ALA A 221 -17.41 0.89 11.71
CA ALA A 221 -18.84 0.63 11.83
C ALA A 221 -19.06 -0.64 12.66
N PRO A 222 -20.07 -0.68 13.58
CA PRO A 222 -20.33 -1.85 14.36
C PRO A 222 -20.59 -3.07 13.48
N ASP A 223 -20.04 -4.22 13.86
CA ASP A 223 -20.20 -5.45 13.10
C ASP A 223 -21.66 -5.94 13.12
N LEU A 224 -22.37 -5.64 12.05
CA LEU A 224 -23.78 -6.05 11.87
C LEU A 224 -23.95 -7.57 12.00
N SER A 225 -22.96 -8.38 11.67
CA SER A 225 -23.06 -9.84 11.76
C SER A 225 -23.05 -10.30 13.20
N LEU A 226 -22.22 -9.69 14.05
CA LEU A 226 -22.18 -9.94 15.50
C LEU A 226 -23.45 -9.46 16.19
N LEU A 227 -23.96 -8.27 15.82
CA LEU A 227 -25.21 -7.75 16.37
C LEU A 227 -26.40 -8.66 16.04
N VAL A 228 -26.49 -9.17 14.82
CA VAL A 228 -27.52 -10.14 14.41
C VAL A 228 -27.37 -11.45 15.16
N LEU A 229 -26.14 -11.93 15.36
CA LEU A 229 -25.87 -13.16 16.12
C LEU A 229 -26.31 -13.03 17.58
N TYR A 230 -25.96 -11.93 18.25
CA TYR A 230 -26.38 -11.66 19.63
C TYR A 230 -27.90 -11.51 19.74
N GLY A 231 -28.53 -10.81 18.80
CA GLY A 231 -29.99 -10.68 18.72
C GLY A 231 -30.68 -12.04 18.55
N ALA A 232 -30.20 -12.89 17.67
CA ALA A 232 -30.73 -14.25 17.49
C ALA A 232 -30.57 -15.11 18.75
N ALA A 233 -29.40 -15.03 19.41
CA ALA A 233 -29.18 -15.75 20.68
C ALA A 233 -30.15 -15.31 21.78
N ILE A 234 -30.46 -14.02 21.90
CA ILE A 234 -31.45 -13.49 22.86
C ILE A 234 -32.83 -14.06 22.55
N VAL A 235 -33.26 -14.08 21.29
CA VAL A 235 -34.56 -14.64 20.89
C VAL A 235 -34.67 -16.12 21.25
N VAL A 236 -33.62 -16.91 21.01
CA VAL A 236 -33.57 -18.32 21.40
C VAL A 236 -33.65 -18.49 22.90
N CYS A 237 -32.92 -17.70 23.70
CA CYS A 237 -32.98 -17.75 25.17
C CYS A 237 -34.38 -17.41 25.71
N ILE A 238 -35.06 -16.40 25.15
CA ILE A 238 -36.42 -16.04 25.49
C ILE A 238 -37.38 -17.20 25.15
N GLY A 239 -37.23 -17.81 23.97
CA GLY A 239 -38.03 -18.99 23.56
C GLY A 239 -37.91 -20.15 24.54
N ILE A 240 -36.69 -20.47 24.97
CA ILE A 240 -36.42 -21.53 25.97
C ILE A 240 -37.10 -21.19 27.33
N ILE A 241 -36.97 -19.95 27.77
CA ILE A 241 -37.62 -19.47 29.02
C ILE A 241 -39.14 -19.64 28.94
N LEU A 242 -39.78 -19.27 27.85
CA LEU A 242 -41.23 -19.41 27.65
C LEU A 242 -41.65 -20.87 27.67
N ILE A 243 -40.95 -21.77 26.97
CA ILE A 243 -41.26 -23.20 26.95
C ILE A 243 -41.12 -23.80 28.37
N LEU A 244 -40.05 -23.48 29.08
CA LEU A 244 -39.84 -23.94 30.44
C LEU A 244 -40.97 -23.44 31.36
N ARG A 245 -41.38 -22.19 31.23
CA ARG A 245 -42.46 -21.61 32.05
C ARG A 245 -43.82 -22.26 31.80
N LEU A 246 -44.13 -22.57 30.53
CA LEU A 246 -45.36 -23.26 30.18
C LEU A 246 -45.40 -24.70 30.70
N LYS A 247 -44.31 -25.46 30.52
CA LYS A 247 -44.21 -26.85 31.03
C LYS A 247 -44.22 -26.92 32.55
N THR A 248 -43.55 -26.01 33.25
CA THR A 248 -43.48 -26.03 34.72
C THR A 248 -44.82 -25.68 35.34
N LYS A 249 -45.63 -24.79 34.71
CA LYS A 249 -46.98 -24.49 35.21
C LYS A 249 -47.96 -25.66 35.08
N SER A 250 -47.87 -26.47 34.04
CA SER A 250 -48.77 -27.63 33.83
C SER A 250 -48.45 -28.76 34.82
N LEU A 251 -47.19 -29.06 35.09
CA LEU A 251 -46.77 -30.13 35.97
C LEU A 251 -47.11 -29.84 37.47
N VAL A 252 -46.93 -28.60 37.91
CA VAL A 252 -47.17 -28.24 39.33
C VAL A 252 -48.69 -28.24 39.68
N ARG A 253 -49.58 -28.07 38.71
CA ARG A 253 -51.00 -27.92 38.99
C ARG A 253 -51.77 -29.27 38.97
N GLU A 254 -51.36 -30.23 38.15
CA GLU A 254 -52.02 -31.55 38.09
C GLU A 254 -51.48 -32.53 39.13
N ASP A 255 -50.15 -32.63 39.28
CA ASP A 255 -49.55 -33.64 40.13
C ASP A 255 -49.73 -33.39 41.63
N ALA A 256 -49.63 -32.12 42.05
CA ALA A 256 -49.79 -31.78 43.49
C ALA A 256 -51.22 -31.94 43.96
N TYR A 257 -52.25 -31.69 43.16
CA TYR A 257 -53.62 -31.88 43.44
C TYR A 257 -54.00 -33.36 43.40
N ALA A 258 -53.59 -34.07 42.38
CA ALA A 258 -53.80 -35.52 42.22
C ALA A 258 -53.08 -36.31 43.30
N GLN A 259 -51.86 -35.95 43.69
CA GLN A 259 -51.17 -36.55 44.82
C GLN A 259 -51.87 -36.31 46.12
N LYS A 260 -52.28 -35.08 46.45
CA LYS A 260 -53.07 -34.79 47.69
C LYS A 260 -54.40 -35.50 47.71
N VAL A 261 -55.13 -35.60 46.62
CA VAL A 261 -56.38 -36.35 46.53
C VAL A 261 -56.12 -37.86 46.68
N ALA A 262 -55.06 -38.42 46.04
CA ALA A 262 -54.69 -39.81 46.21
C ALA A 262 -54.26 -40.15 47.65
N ASP A 263 -53.53 -39.25 48.31
CA ASP A 263 -53.13 -39.42 49.69
C ASP A 263 -54.37 -39.38 50.68
N ILE A 264 -55.29 -38.51 50.40
CA ILE A 264 -56.58 -38.44 51.20
C ILE A 264 -57.41 -39.69 50.97
N PHE A 265 -57.51 -40.17 49.72
CA PHE A 265 -58.22 -41.43 49.41
C PHE A 265 -57.54 -42.66 50.02
N LYS A 266 -56.20 -42.69 50.07
CA LYS A 266 -55.42 -43.79 50.63
C LYS A 266 -55.54 -43.83 52.19
N GLU A 267 -55.58 -42.70 52.82
CA GLU A 267 -55.65 -42.60 54.29
C GLU A 267 -57.07 -42.68 54.85
N TYR A 268 -58.08 -42.13 54.17
CA TYR A 268 -59.44 -42.01 54.63
C TYR A 268 -60.48 -42.69 53.72
N GLY A 269 -60.10 -43.36 52.61
CA GLY A 269 -61.03 -43.95 51.64
C GLY A 269 -62.09 -44.86 52.26
N ASN A 270 -61.74 -45.68 53.23
CA ASN A 270 -62.70 -46.56 53.93
C ASN A 270 -63.61 -45.83 54.91
N ARG A 271 -63.36 -44.58 55.22
CA ARG A 271 -64.20 -43.73 56.19
C ARG A 271 -65.05 -42.70 55.43
N LEU A 272 -64.73 -42.40 54.19
CA LEU A 272 -65.44 -41.41 53.36
C LEU A 272 -66.81 -41.90 52.86
N ALA A 273 -67.04 -43.22 52.85
CA ALA A 273 -68.31 -43.78 52.48
C ALA A 273 -69.41 -43.57 53.58
N GLY A 274 -68.99 -43.23 54.80
CA GLY A 274 -69.96 -42.96 55.92
C GLY A 274 -70.34 -41.52 56.14
N LEU A 275 -69.71 -40.56 55.45
CA LEU A 275 -69.96 -39.13 55.67
C LEU A 275 -71.09 -38.53 54.84
N SER A 276 -71.58 -39.22 53.76
CA SER A 276 -72.67 -38.69 52.96
C SER A 276 -74.05 -38.76 53.68
N GLU A 277 -74.21 -39.55 54.70
CA GLU A 277 -75.44 -39.60 55.46
C GLU A 277 -75.42 -38.74 56.77
N ALA A 278 -74.26 -38.24 57.22
CA ALA A 278 -74.15 -37.54 58.50
C ALA A 278 -74.32 -35.99 58.41
N LEU A 279 -74.45 -35.43 57.25
CA LEU A 279 -74.54 -33.97 57.07
C LEU A 279 -75.94 -33.36 57.02
N PHE A 280 -76.97 -34.17 57.31
CA PHE A 280 -78.36 -33.69 57.27
C PHE A 280 -79.07 -33.67 58.60
N TYR A 281 -78.41 -33.74 59.72
CA TYR A 281 -79.00 -33.44 61.02
C TYR A 281 -78.37 -32.21 61.64
N GLN A 282 -78.92 -31.03 61.33
CA GLN A 282 -78.89 -29.85 62.16
C GLN A 282 -80.25 -29.69 62.80
N SER A 283 -80.29 -29.78 64.11
CA SER A 283 -81.34 -29.21 64.91
C SER A 283 -80.99 -27.78 65.21
#